data_96154ebaddc805cc1b44655579437805
#
_entry.id   96154ebaddc805cc1b44655579437805
#
_cell.length_a   1.000
_cell.length_b   1.000
_cell.length_c   1.000
_cell.angle_alpha   90.00
_cell.angle_beta   90.00
_cell.angle_gamma   90.00
#
_symmetry.space_group_name_H-M   'P 1'
#
loop_
_entity.id
_entity.type
_entity.pdbx_description
1 polymer ?
#
loop_
_entity_poly.entity_id
_entity_poly.type
_entity_poly.pdbx_seq_one_letter_code
_entity_poly.pdbx_strand_id
1 'polypeptide(L)'
;MKTIISLIFFIILLCWVGIIYFSNKQKYRTIQYGNGERYLLSRNMYFVIFTVCTAPVFLGSLSLLKYGLWFATVLLLMFTGKIRGKFETITIIYLIFFLWLCYTMTYTTATRDGVMMLIKYSLPILFLWLGYSAINNEKDFVIFLKVVNVVACIWCFLIGGQGSTLMPWLYVSPIGLQIATYAAFADYLTSIFIVPILLYWLTKEKKYIFCALWMVLSTVLESVRTGMGGMMLVFAFAMVLRYKAKAIPGLLFAGALFVSVILFVPKVNEKFFGEDAGKVTATEIVQGNALSLDNIEMSGREYLWKKVKENCYYGNELIGKGLGEAEYFAKNKMYKGEISKVHNDYLILLCDTGIVGVIMFVLFYISVIFKVTSHVMLRRSTPMVKFTGIMALSSMAGIAFCMYFDNIVSNSMQSMVMPYIYLGFFLKALDIEKNRHKTIIA
;
A
#
# COMPACT_ATOMS: atom_id res chain seq x y z
N MET A 1 -14.76 21.29 -15.85
CA MET A 1 -15.25 19.91 -15.84
C MET A 1 -14.53 19.04 -14.80
N LYS A 2 -13.17 18.94 -14.76
CA LYS A 2 -12.41 18.16 -13.74
C LYS A 2 -12.81 18.52 -12.30
N THR A 3 -12.94 19.79 -11.98
CA THR A 3 -13.33 20.26 -10.63
C THR A 3 -14.74 19.83 -10.23
N ILE A 4 -15.70 19.86 -11.16
CA ILE A 4 -17.08 19.47 -10.91
C ILE A 4 -17.16 17.97 -10.59
N ILE A 5 -16.45 17.16 -11.34
CA ILE A 5 -16.43 15.70 -11.14
C ILE A 5 -15.75 15.33 -9.83
N SER A 6 -14.63 16.00 -9.49
CA SER A 6 -13.99 15.82 -8.19
C SER A 6 -14.94 16.21 -7.04
N LEU A 7 -15.74 17.27 -7.24
CA LEU A 7 -16.74 17.70 -6.27
C LEU A 7 -17.87 16.67 -6.13
N ILE A 8 -18.39 16.15 -7.24
CA ILE A 8 -19.43 15.09 -7.24
C ILE A 8 -18.89 13.86 -6.51
N PHE A 9 -17.66 13.44 -6.82
CA PHE A 9 -17.05 12.30 -6.14
C PHE A 9 -16.87 12.55 -4.65
N PHE A 10 -16.49 13.76 -4.27
CA PHE A 10 -16.38 14.16 -2.87
C PHE A 10 -17.75 14.15 -2.15
N ILE A 11 -18.81 14.62 -2.81
CA ILE A 11 -20.18 14.54 -2.28
C ILE A 11 -20.61 13.07 -2.08
N ILE A 12 -20.33 12.20 -3.06
CA ILE A 12 -20.60 10.76 -2.92
C ILE A 12 -19.84 10.18 -1.71
N LEU A 13 -18.59 10.60 -1.51
CA LEU A 13 -17.76 10.21 -0.37
C LEU A 13 -18.37 10.66 0.96
N LEU A 14 -18.83 11.91 1.04
CA LEU A 14 -19.54 12.45 2.21
C LEU A 14 -20.86 11.72 2.50
N CYS A 15 -21.65 11.46 1.46
CA CYS A 15 -22.90 10.69 1.59
C CYS A 15 -22.60 9.27 2.10
N TRP A 16 -21.53 8.63 1.61
CA TRP A 16 -21.14 7.31 2.06
C TRP A 16 -20.72 7.28 3.52
N VAL A 17 -19.91 8.24 3.96
CA VAL A 17 -19.56 8.39 5.38
C VAL A 17 -20.80 8.65 6.22
N GLY A 18 -21.73 9.49 5.74
CA GLY A 18 -23.02 9.72 6.38
C GLY A 18 -23.83 8.42 6.52
N ILE A 19 -23.88 7.59 5.46
CA ILE A 19 -24.53 6.28 5.50
C ILE A 19 -23.87 5.35 6.53
N ILE A 20 -22.55 5.31 6.59
CA ILE A 20 -21.82 4.52 7.59
C ILE A 20 -22.19 4.95 9.00
N TYR A 21 -22.33 6.26 9.21
CA TYR A 21 -22.53 6.86 10.52
C TYR A 21 -23.96 6.80 11.02
N PHE A 22 -24.92 7.20 10.17
CA PHE A 22 -26.32 7.41 10.53
C PHE A 22 -27.26 6.25 10.16
N SER A 23 -26.81 5.29 9.31
CA SER A 23 -27.70 4.21 8.90
C SER A 23 -28.02 3.25 10.04
N ASN A 24 -29.30 2.86 10.12
CA ASN A 24 -29.74 1.80 11.02
C ASN A 24 -29.10 0.46 10.60
N LYS A 25 -28.54 -0.28 11.57
CA LYS A 25 -27.69 -1.48 11.35
C LYS A 25 -28.32 -2.52 10.39
N GLN A 26 -29.64 -2.66 10.38
CA GLN A 26 -30.33 -3.72 9.67
C GLN A 26 -30.58 -3.46 8.17
N LYS A 27 -30.69 -2.20 7.74
CA LYS A 27 -31.22 -1.88 6.41
C LYS A 27 -30.19 -1.82 5.28
N TYR A 28 -28.89 -1.59 5.55
CA TYR A 28 -27.89 -1.26 4.53
C TYR A 28 -26.63 -2.14 4.51
N ARG A 29 -26.58 -3.23 5.31
CA ARG A 29 -25.36 -4.00 5.54
C ARG A 29 -25.49 -5.48 5.30
N THR A 30 -26.57 -5.91 4.71
CA THR A 30 -26.81 -7.32 4.45
C THR A 30 -26.21 -7.67 3.10
N ILE A 31 -25.18 -8.51 3.10
CA ILE A 31 -24.59 -9.10 1.88
C ILE A 31 -25.05 -10.55 1.80
N GLN A 32 -25.50 -11.00 0.63
CA GLN A 32 -25.75 -12.41 0.37
C GLN A 32 -24.42 -13.16 0.35
N TYR A 33 -24.30 -14.15 1.22
CA TYR A 33 -23.15 -15.03 1.28
C TYR A 33 -23.56 -16.44 0.87
N GLY A 34 -23.00 -16.92 -0.24
CA GLY A 34 -23.26 -18.30 -0.67
C GLY A 34 -24.75 -18.61 -0.90
N ASN A 35 -25.25 -19.71 -0.35
CA ASN A 35 -26.60 -20.26 -0.54
C ASN A 35 -27.77 -19.37 -0.13
N GLY A 36 -27.67 -18.05 -0.28
CA GLY A 36 -28.75 -17.10 0.03
C GLY A 36 -28.76 -16.60 1.48
N GLU A 37 -27.82 -17.01 2.31
CA GLU A 37 -27.70 -16.49 3.69
C GLU A 37 -27.41 -14.97 3.69
N ARG A 38 -28.22 -14.23 4.41
CA ARG A 38 -28.01 -12.81 4.64
C ARG A 38 -26.97 -12.61 5.74
N TYR A 39 -25.87 -11.94 5.41
CA TYR A 39 -24.78 -11.68 6.33
C TYR A 39 -24.65 -10.19 6.63
N LEU A 40 -24.50 -9.84 7.92
CA LEU A 40 -24.44 -8.45 8.38
C LEU A 40 -22.97 -8.02 8.57
N LEU A 41 -22.45 -7.14 7.73
CA LEU A 41 -21.13 -6.54 7.91
C LEU A 41 -21.10 -5.52 9.05
N SER A 42 -19.99 -5.50 9.79
CA SER A 42 -19.73 -4.45 10.77
C SER A 42 -19.51 -3.08 10.11
N ARG A 43 -19.75 -1.97 10.84
CA ARG A 43 -19.45 -0.61 10.35
C ARG A 43 -18.00 -0.45 9.96
N ASN A 44 -17.12 -1.00 10.78
CA ASN A 44 -15.69 -0.92 10.56
C ASN A 44 -15.27 -1.65 9.28
N MET A 45 -15.83 -2.85 9.04
CA MET A 45 -15.57 -3.59 7.79
C MET A 45 -16.09 -2.83 6.57
N TYR A 46 -17.26 -2.23 6.68
CA TYR A 46 -17.82 -1.43 5.60
C TYR A 46 -16.94 -0.23 5.26
N PHE A 47 -16.38 0.44 6.29
CA PHE A 47 -15.45 1.55 6.08
C PHE A 47 -14.10 1.09 5.53
N VAL A 48 -13.58 -0.06 5.98
CA VAL A 48 -12.37 -0.67 5.41
C VAL A 48 -12.55 -0.97 3.91
N ILE A 49 -13.63 -1.64 3.54
CA ILE A 49 -13.95 -1.91 2.12
C ILE A 49 -14.02 -0.60 1.33
N PHE A 50 -14.74 0.39 1.85
CA PHE A 50 -14.86 1.69 1.22
C PHE A 50 -13.49 2.37 1.01
N THR A 51 -12.63 2.36 2.03
CA THR A 51 -11.29 2.94 1.96
C THR A 51 -10.46 2.25 0.87
N VAL A 52 -10.46 0.91 0.85
CA VAL A 52 -9.72 0.13 -0.16
C VAL A 52 -10.26 0.40 -1.56
N CYS A 53 -11.58 0.46 -1.71
CA CYS A 53 -12.22 0.68 -3.01
C CYS A 53 -11.98 2.09 -3.57
N THR A 54 -11.89 3.10 -2.70
CA THR A 54 -11.71 4.51 -3.11
C THR A 54 -10.26 4.97 -3.08
N ALA A 55 -9.33 4.13 -2.62
CA ALA A 55 -7.91 4.46 -2.52
C ALA A 55 -7.32 5.02 -3.81
N PRO A 56 -7.49 4.41 -5.00
CA PRO A 56 -6.87 4.88 -6.23
C PRO A 56 -7.46 6.19 -6.77
N VAL A 57 -8.57 6.65 -6.22
CA VAL A 57 -9.24 7.86 -6.73
C VAL A 57 -8.46 9.12 -6.36
N PHE A 58 -7.98 9.83 -7.38
CA PHE A 58 -7.30 11.10 -7.22
C PHE A 58 -8.29 12.26 -7.41
N LEU A 59 -8.42 13.11 -6.40
CA LEU A 59 -9.36 14.22 -6.36
C LEU A 59 -8.71 15.59 -6.59
N GLY A 60 -7.47 15.64 -7.09
CA GLY A 60 -6.72 16.88 -7.25
C GLY A 60 -6.54 17.61 -5.90
N SER A 61 -6.92 18.89 -5.84
CA SER A 61 -6.85 19.71 -4.61
C SER A 61 -7.74 19.18 -3.47
N LEU A 62 -8.78 18.41 -3.80
CA LEU A 62 -9.68 17.79 -2.80
C LEU A 62 -9.11 16.50 -2.18
N SER A 63 -7.95 16.03 -2.62
CA SER A 63 -7.31 14.83 -2.04
C SER A 63 -6.99 15.03 -0.55
N LEU A 64 -6.63 16.23 -0.14
CA LEU A 64 -6.41 16.57 1.26
C LEU A 64 -7.69 16.40 2.09
N LEU A 65 -8.83 16.84 1.56
CA LEU A 65 -10.12 16.65 2.20
C LEU A 65 -10.50 15.18 2.31
N LYS A 66 -10.16 14.36 1.30
CA LYS A 66 -10.34 12.89 1.37
C LYS A 66 -9.57 12.28 2.57
N TYR A 67 -8.31 12.63 2.74
CA TYR A 67 -7.51 12.15 3.87
C TYR A 67 -8.01 12.69 5.21
N GLY A 68 -8.37 13.97 5.25
CA GLY A 68 -8.99 14.58 6.42
C GLY A 68 -10.31 13.89 6.82
N LEU A 69 -11.14 13.53 5.83
CA LEU A 69 -12.38 12.80 6.04
C LEU A 69 -12.11 11.38 6.56
N TRP A 70 -11.13 10.66 6.01
CA TRP A 70 -10.72 9.36 6.53
C TRP A 70 -10.26 9.46 7.98
N PHE A 71 -9.36 10.39 8.26
CA PHE A 71 -8.85 10.65 9.60
C PHE A 71 -9.99 10.96 10.59
N ALA A 72 -10.84 11.92 10.27
CA ALA A 72 -11.99 12.31 11.09
C ALA A 72 -12.94 11.14 11.31
N THR A 73 -13.23 10.33 10.26
CA THR A 73 -14.11 9.16 10.38
C THR A 73 -13.54 8.10 11.32
N VAL A 74 -12.24 7.81 11.21
CA VAL A 74 -11.59 6.85 12.11
C VAL A 74 -11.60 7.34 13.54
N LEU A 75 -11.24 8.61 13.79
CA LEU A 75 -11.31 9.21 15.13
C LEU A 75 -12.73 9.14 15.70
N LEU A 76 -13.72 9.48 14.91
CA LEU A 76 -15.11 9.46 15.32
C LEU A 76 -15.60 8.03 15.67
N LEU A 77 -15.16 7.03 14.91
CA LEU A 77 -15.40 5.62 15.21
C LEU A 77 -14.68 5.18 16.51
N MET A 78 -13.52 5.74 16.81
CA MET A 78 -12.81 5.52 18.07
C MET A 78 -13.55 6.16 19.25
N PHE A 79 -13.93 7.44 19.17
CA PHE A 79 -14.69 8.14 20.22
C PHE A 79 -16.03 7.47 20.52
N THR A 80 -16.67 6.88 19.52
CA THR A 80 -17.92 6.13 19.70
C THR A 80 -17.70 4.68 20.17
N GLY A 81 -16.49 4.30 20.52
CA GLY A 81 -16.14 2.96 21.01
C GLY A 81 -16.29 1.83 19.96
N LYS A 82 -16.41 2.19 18.66
CA LYS A 82 -16.52 1.22 17.56
C LYS A 82 -15.17 0.66 17.13
N ILE A 83 -14.12 1.45 17.29
CA ILE A 83 -12.73 1.02 17.11
C ILE A 83 -12.07 0.98 18.48
N ARG A 84 -11.38 -0.11 18.75
CA ARG A 84 -10.60 -0.29 19.97
C ARG A 84 -9.13 -0.35 19.61
N GLY A 85 -8.32 0.43 20.31
CA GLY A 85 -6.87 0.37 20.22
C GLY A 85 -6.37 -0.99 20.69
N LYS A 86 -5.50 -1.61 19.91
CA LYS A 86 -4.80 -2.84 20.32
C LYS A 86 -3.35 -2.46 20.59
N PHE A 87 -2.97 -2.49 21.88
CA PHE A 87 -1.62 -2.20 22.35
C PHE A 87 -0.83 -3.51 22.47
N GLU A 88 -0.23 -3.92 21.37
CA GLU A 88 0.74 -5.00 21.30
C GLU A 88 2.15 -4.42 21.03
N THR A 89 3.19 -5.21 21.22
CA THR A 89 4.58 -4.78 20.99
C THR A 89 4.77 -4.04 19.66
N ILE A 90 4.16 -4.55 18.58
CA ILE A 90 4.22 -3.93 17.26
C ILE A 90 3.63 -2.51 17.29
N THR A 91 2.45 -2.34 17.88
CA THR A 91 1.78 -1.04 17.95
C THR A 91 2.50 -0.08 18.87
N ILE A 92 3.07 -0.58 19.96
CA ILE A 92 3.88 0.23 20.88
C ILE A 92 5.14 0.75 20.19
N ILE A 93 5.86 -0.08 19.45
CA ILE A 93 7.05 0.34 18.68
C ILE A 93 6.67 1.42 17.66
N TYR A 94 5.55 1.25 16.94
CA TYR A 94 5.08 2.27 16.01
C TYR A 94 4.71 3.58 16.71
N LEU A 95 4.07 3.51 17.89
CA LEU A 95 3.73 4.71 18.68
C LEU A 95 4.98 5.42 19.18
N ILE A 96 6.03 4.71 19.57
CA ILE A 96 7.32 5.31 19.95
C ILE A 96 7.92 6.03 18.73
N PHE A 97 7.91 5.40 17.55
CA PHE A 97 8.30 6.07 16.32
C PHE A 97 7.45 7.33 16.05
N PHE A 98 6.13 7.25 16.20
CA PHE A 98 5.24 8.39 15.99
C PHE A 98 5.51 9.53 16.99
N LEU A 99 5.81 9.23 18.26
CA LEU A 99 6.24 10.22 19.26
C LEU A 99 7.56 10.89 18.85
N TRP A 100 8.48 10.14 18.23
CA TRP A 100 9.69 10.72 17.66
C TRP A 100 9.38 11.72 16.54
N LEU A 101 8.42 11.39 15.64
CA LEU A 101 7.96 12.35 14.63
C LEU A 101 7.37 13.62 15.27
N CYS A 102 6.58 13.48 16.33
CA CYS A 102 6.07 14.64 17.08
C CYS A 102 7.20 15.48 17.68
N TYR A 103 8.25 14.85 18.18
CA TYR A 103 9.44 15.57 18.67
C TYR A 103 10.14 16.33 17.53
N THR A 104 10.32 15.73 16.36
CA THR A 104 10.97 16.43 15.23
C THR A 104 10.15 17.60 14.69
N MET A 105 8.84 17.65 14.96
CA MET A 105 8.00 18.82 14.68
C MET A 105 8.34 20.05 15.52
N THR A 106 8.97 19.88 16.68
CA THR A 106 9.24 21.02 17.60
C THR A 106 10.31 21.98 17.07
N TYR A 107 11.15 21.52 16.15
CA TYR A 107 12.25 22.32 15.58
C TYR A 107 12.22 22.44 14.06
N THR A 108 11.21 21.91 13.38
CA THR A 108 11.04 22.08 11.91
C THR A 108 10.74 23.54 11.56
N THR A 109 11.34 24.03 10.47
CA THR A 109 10.98 25.32 9.87
C THR A 109 9.88 25.19 8.84
N ALA A 110 9.64 23.97 8.31
CA ALA A 110 8.62 23.63 7.32
C ALA A 110 7.29 23.19 7.97
N THR A 111 6.77 23.98 8.92
CA THR A 111 5.63 23.60 9.80
C THR A 111 4.43 23.04 9.02
N ARG A 112 4.05 23.66 7.89
CA ARG A 112 2.91 23.21 7.08
C ARG A 112 3.13 21.81 6.49
N ASP A 113 4.29 21.57 5.87
CA ASP A 113 4.63 20.28 5.29
C ASP A 113 4.83 19.22 6.38
N GLY A 114 5.42 19.60 7.52
CA GLY A 114 5.59 18.75 8.69
C GLY A 114 4.27 18.28 9.30
N VAL A 115 3.29 19.17 9.50
CA VAL A 115 1.94 18.79 9.98
C VAL A 115 1.28 17.83 9.00
N MET A 116 1.42 18.07 7.70
CA MET A 116 0.89 17.17 6.67
C MET A 116 1.52 15.78 6.75
N MET A 117 2.84 15.70 6.93
CA MET A 117 3.54 14.43 7.11
C MET A 117 3.13 13.73 8.40
N LEU A 118 2.98 14.48 9.50
CA LEU A 118 2.52 13.92 10.78
C LEU A 118 1.13 13.28 10.67
N ILE A 119 0.18 13.95 9.99
CA ILE A 119 -1.15 13.38 9.70
C ILE A 119 -1.02 12.11 8.86
N LYS A 120 -0.18 12.11 7.83
CA LYS A 120 0.03 10.93 6.98
C LYS A 120 0.60 9.74 7.77
N TYR A 121 1.58 9.97 8.64
CA TYR A 121 2.15 8.93 9.50
C TYR A 121 1.21 8.49 10.64
N SER A 122 0.18 9.27 10.99
CA SER A 122 -0.82 8.82 11.96
C SER A 122 -1.84 7.85 11.37
N LEU A 123 -2.13 7.97 10.06
CA LEU A 123 -3.12 7.11 9.38
C LEU A 123 -2.80 5.61 9.47
N PRO A 124 -1.56 5.13 9.28
CA PRO A 124 -1.23 3.71 9.40
C PRO A 124 -1.68 3.08 10.71
N ILE A 125 -1.37 3.68 11.85
CA ILE A 125 -1.74 3.13 13.15
C ILE A 125 -3.25 3.16 13.38
N LEU A 126 -3.93 4.22 12.95
CA LEU A 126 -5.37 4.34 13.03
C LEU A 126 -6.07 3.27 12.18
N PHE A 127 -5.57 3.02 10.97
CA PHE A 127 -6.10 2.00 10.08
C PHE A 127 -5.74 0.57 10.51
N LEU A 128 -4.62 0.38 11.21
CA LEU A 128 -4.35 -0.89 11.90
C LEU A 128 -5.44 -1.17 12.94
N TRP A 129 -5.79 -0.23 13.79
CA TRP A 129 -6.86 -0.39 14.79
C TRP A 129 -8.24 -0.56 14.16
N LEU A 130 -8.50 0.14 13.06
CA LEU A 130 -9.71 -0.07 12.26
C LEU A 130 -9.77 -1.51 11.72
N GLY A 131 -8.71 -1.98 11.10
CA GLY A 131 -8.59 -3.36 10.60
C GLY A 131 -8.79 -4.39 11.72
N TYR A 132 -8.12 -4.20 12.87
CA TYR A 132 -8.31 -5.05 14.04
C TYR A 132 -9.78 -5.13 14.51
N SER A 133 -10.50 -4.01 14.42
CA SER A 133 -11.90 -3.91 14.86
C SER A 133 -12.92 -4.29 13.78
N ALA A 134 -12.47 -4.54 12.55
CA ALA A 134 -13.35 -4.79 11.41
C ALA A 134 -13.75 -6.28 11.27
N ILE A 135 -12.84 -7.20 11.59
CA ILE A 135 -13.05 -8.64 11.44
C ILE A 135 -13.54 -9.24 12.76
N ASN A 136 -14.57 -10.09 12.70
CA ASN A 136 -15.06 -10.86 13.84
C ASN A 136 -14.97 -12.37 13.61
N ASN A 137 -14.92 -12.80 12.35
CA ASN A 137 -14.90 -14.22 11.95
C ASN A 137 -14.30 -14.39 10.55
N GLU A 138 -14.20 -15.65 10.11
CA GLU A 138 -13.65 -15.99 8.78
C GLU A 138 -14.52 -15.48 7.62
N LYS A 139 -15.86 -15.39 7.81
CA LYS A 139 -16.79 -14.89 6.77
C LYS A 139 -16.49 -13.43 6.44
N ASP A 140 -16.23 -12.58 7.48
CA ASP A 140 -15.84 -11.19 7.28
C ASP A 140 -14.61 -11.07 6.38
N PHE A 141 -13.59 -11.89 6.64
CA PHE A 141 -12.34 -11.89 5.87
C PHE A 141 -12.57 -12.31 4.40
N VAL A 142 -13.32 -13.40 4.18
CA VAL A 142 -13.60 -13.88 2.81
C VAL A 142 -14.44 -12.88 2.02
N ILE A 143 -15.44 -12.23 2.63
CA ILE A 143 -16.24 -11.20 2.00
C ILE A 143 -15.36 -10.03 1.60
N PHE A 144 -14.48 -9.57 2.51
CA PHE A 144 -13.51 -8.52 2.21
C PHE A 144 -12.67 -8.86 0.97
N LEU A 145 -12.07 -10.05 0.94
CA LEU A 145 -11.24 -10.47 -0.20
C LEU A 145 -12.03 -10.47 -1.52
N LYS A 146 -13.26 -11.01 -1.52
CA LYS A 146 -14.10 -11.07 -2.74
C LYS A 146 -14.46 -9.68 -3.25
N VAL A 147 -14.88 -8.77 -2.37
CA VAL A 147 -15.29 -7.41 -2.77
C VAL A 147 -14.08 -6.63 -3.29
N VAL A 148 -12.96 -6.65 -2.56
CA VAL A 148 -11.75 -5.95 -2.97
C VAL A 148 -11.22 -6.47 -4.31
N ASN A 149 -11.24 -7.79 -4.53
CA ASN A 149 -10.82 -8.37 -5.80
C ASN A 149 -11.66 -7.87 -6.99
N VAL A 150 -12.99 -7.84 -6.84
CA VAL A 150 -13.88 -7.35 -7.91
C VAL A 150 -13.60 -5.87 -8.20
N VAL A 151 -13.50 -5.05 -7.17
CA VAL A 151 -13.24 -3.61 -7.33
C VAL A 151 -11.86 -3.35 -7.95
N ALA A 152 -10.84 -4.11 -7.53
CA ALA A 152 -9.52 -4.01 -8.13
C ALA A 152 -9.51 -4.35 -9.63
N CYS A 153 -10.23 -5.40 -10.05
CA CYS A 153 -10.37 -5.75 -11.46
C CYS A 153 -11.09 -4.64 -12.25
N ILE A 154 -12.12 -4.02 -11.66
CA ILE A 154 -12.81 -2.87 -12.28
C ILE A 154 -11.84 -1.70 -12.44
N TRP A 155 -11.05 -1.36 -11.42
CA TRP A 155 -10.04 -0.31 -11.52
C TRP A 155 -8.94 -0.62 -12.54
N CYS A 156 -8.49 -1.86 -12.62
CA CYS A 156 -7.57 -2.29 -13.69
C CYS A 156 -8.15 -2.06 -15.09
N PHE A 157 -9.44 -2.29 -15.27
CA PHE A 157 -10.11 -2.02 -16.53
C PHE A 157 -10.23 -0.52 -16.82
N LEU A 158 -10.56 0.28 -15.81
CA LEU A 158 -10.78 1.72 -15.97
C LEU A 158 -9.49 2.55 -16.08
N ILE A 159 -8.42 2.14 -15.39
CA ILE A 159 -7.17 2.89 -15.29
C ILE A 159 -6.06 2.25 -16.10
N GLY A 160 -5.87 0.94 -15.95
CA GLY A 160 -4.76 0.20 -16.57
C GLY A 160 -4.75 0.13 -18.10
N GLY A 161 -5.80 0.62 -18.74
CA GLY A 161 -5.86 0.74 -20.19
C GLY A 161 -5.58 2.15 -20.73
N GLN A 162 -5.49 3.16 -19.86
CA GLN A 162 -5.48 4.56 -20.28
C GLN A 162 -4.25 4.99 -21.09
N GLY A 163 -3.09 4.37 -20.86
CA GLY A 163 -1.87 4.69 -21.60
C GLY A 163 -1.56 3.70 -22.72
N SER A 164 -2.39 2.69 -22.92
CA SER A 164 -2.12 1.63 -23.91
C SER A 164 -2.75 1.94 -25.27
N THR A 165 -2.04 1.52 -26.33
CA THR A 165 -2.57 1.53 -27.68
C THR A 165 -3.77 0.61 -27.88
N LEU A 166 -4.01 -0.30 -26.91
CA LEU A 166 -5.12 -1.25 -26.95
C LEU A 166 -6.47 -0.63 -26.59
N MET A 167 -6.46 0.48 -25.81
CA MET A 167 -7.68 1.16 -25.38
C MET A 167 -7.58 2.70 -25.55
N PRO A 168 -7.28 3.22 -26.74
CA PRO A 168 -7.07 4.66 -26.95
C PRO A 168 -8.34 5.49 -26.65
N TRP A 169 -9.51 4.89 -26.75
CA TRP A 169 -10.81 5.51 -26.45
C TRP A 169 -11.05 5.74 -24.94
N LEU A 170 -10.41 4.97 -24.05
CA LEU A 170 -10.41 5.22 -22.60
C LEU A 170 -9.50 6.38 -22.21
N TYR A 171 -8.42 6.59 -22.96
CA TYR A 171 -7.52 7.72 -22.76
C TYR A 171 -8.19 9.05 -23.10
N VAL A 172 -9.04 9.06 -24.13
CA VAL A 172 -9.84 10.20 -24.59
C VAL A 172 -11.18 10.26 -23.85
N SER A 173 -11.24 9.85 -22.60
CA SER A 173 -12.46 10.05 -21.82
C SER A 173 -12.85 11.52 -21.92
N PRO A 174 -14.03 11.86 -22.47
CA PRO A 174 -14.50 13.25 -22.59
C PRO A 174 -14.62 13.92 -21.22
N ILE A 175 -14.54 13.13 -20.17
CA ILE A 175 -14.62 13.52 -18.77
C ILE A 175 -13.24 14.00 -18.25
N GLY A 176 -12.13 13.66 -18.92
CA GLY A 176 -10.76 14.08 -18.53
C GLY A 176 -10.42 13.74 -17.07
N LEU A 177 -10.99 12.64 -16.56
CA LEU A 177 -10.76 12.15 -15.23
C LEU A 177 -9.36 11.56 -15.14
N GLN A 178 -8.47 12.31 -14.55
CA GLN A 178 -7.25 11.74 -13.99
C GLN A 178 -7.64 11.08 -12.66
N ILE A 179 -8.24 9.87 -12.73
CA ILE A 179 -8.75 9.12 -11.56
C ILE A 179 -7.59 8.73 -10.65
N ALA A 180 -6.43 8.41 -11.24
CA ALA A 180 -5.17 8.18 -10.53
C ALA A 180 -3.99 8.55 -11.42
N THR A 181 -2.82 8.80 -10.83
CA THR A 181 -1.56 8.71 -11.56
C THR A 181 -1.19 7.23 -11.72
N TYR A 182 -0.55 6.85 -12.82
CA TYR A 182 -0.15 5.46 -13.06
C TYR A 182 0.71 4.89 -11.93
N ALA A 183 1.66 5.67 -11.41
CA ALA A 183 2.49 5.26 -10.28
C ALA A 183 1.65 4.98 -9.03
N ALA A 184 0.80 5.91 -8.61
CA ALA A 184 -0.07 5.72 -7.44
C ALA A 184 -1.04 4.55 -7.60
N PHE A 185 -1.49 4.27 -8.83
CA PHE A 185 -2.33 3.12 -9.12
C PHE A 185 -1.54 1.81 -9.05
N ALA A 186 -0.31 1.76 -9.56
CA ALA A 186 0.56 0.61 -9.46
C ALA A 186 0.93 0.29 -8.00
N ASP A 187 1.17 1.30 -7.17
CA ASP A 187 1.38 1.15 -5.73
C ASP A 187 0.14 0.60 -5.02
N TYR A 188 -1.05 1.11 -5.39
CA TYR A 188 -2.31 0.54 -4.91
C TYR A 188 -2.45 -0.92 -5.31
N LEU A 189 -2.23 -1.27 -6.56
CA LEU A 189 -2.27 -2.66 -7.02
C LEU A 189 -1.25 -3.53 -6.28
N THR A 190 -0.04 -3.03 -6.04
CA THR A 190 0.97 -3.73 -5.21
C THR A 190 0.42 -4.05 -3.83
N SER A 191 -0.26 -3.11 -3.18
CA SER A 191 -0.80 -3.30 -1.83
C SER A 191 -1.90 -4.36 -1.76
N ILE A 192 -2.66 -4.56 -2.83
CA ILE A 192 -3.81 -5.49 -2.89
C ILE A 192 -3.57 -6.75 -3.72
N PHE A 193 -2.44 -6.87 -4.40
CA PHE A 193 -2.11 -7.98 -5.29
C PHE A 193 -2.18 -9.35 -4.62
N ILE A 194 -1.95 -9.41 -3.32
CA ILE A 194 -2.10 -10.63 -2.52
C ILE A 194 -3.54 -11.17 -2.48
N VAL A 195 -4.55 -10.33 -2.70
CA VAL A 195 -5.97 -10.68 -2.54
C VAL A 195 -6.43 -11.80 -3.49
N PRO A 196 -6.24 -11.71 -4.82
CA PRO A 196 -6.61 -12.78 -5.72
C PRO A 196 -5.81 -14.07 -5.47
N ILE A 197 -4.55 -13.96 -5.05
CA ILE A 197 -3.71 -15.12 -4.69
C ILE A 197 -4.33 -15.87 -3.49
N LEU A 198 -4.72 -15.15 -2.45
CA LEU A 198 -5.39 -15.74 -1.29
C LEU A 198 -6.73 -16.36 -1.64
N LEU A 199 -7.54 -15.69 -2.48
CA LEU A 199 -8.82 -16.24 -2.95
C LEU A 199 -8.62 -17.54 -3.73
N TYR A 200 -7.62 -17.60 -4.62
CA TYR A 200 -7.27 -18.85 -5.30
C TYR A 200 -6.88 -19.96 -4.31
N TRP A 201 -6.11 -19.63 -3.28
CA TRP A 201 -5.72 -20.62 -2.28
C TRP A 201 -6.89 -21.13 -1.43
N LEU A 202 -7.86 -20.25 -1.15
CA LEU A 202 -9.05 -20.58 -0.37
C LEU A 202 -10.07 -21.37 -1.19
N THR A 203 -10.33 -20.98 -2.43
CA THR A 203 -11.45 -21.51 -3.23
C THR A 203 -11.03 -22.50 -4.32
N LYS A 204 -9.75 -22.48 -4.74
CA LYS A 204 -9.20 -23.21 -5.89
C LYS A 204 -9.80 -22.81 -7.25
N GLU A 205 -10.56 -21.71 -7.31
CA GLU A 205 -11.16 -21.24 -8.53
C GLU A 205 -10.13 -20.49 -9.40
N LYS A 206 -9.89 -21.00 -10.61
CA LYS A 206 -8.90 -20.47 -11.57
C LYS A 206 -9.15 -19.01 -11.96
N LYS A 207 -10.39 -18.51 -11.89
CA LYS A 207 -10.71 -17.10 -12.15
C LYS A 207 -9.85 -16.12 -11.38
N TYR A 208 -9.43 -16.46 -10.16
CA TYR A 208 -8.58 -15.57 -9.34
C TYR A 208 -7.13 -15.50 -9.82
N ILE A 209 -6.66 -16.54 -10.52
CA ILE A 209 -5.38 -16.47 -11.24
C ILE A 209 -5.46 -15.43 -12.36
N PHE A 210 -6.55 -15.44 -13.13
CA PHE A 210 -6.79 -14.45 -14.18
C PHE A 210 -6.90 -13.03 -13.61
N CYS A 211 -7.53 -12.85 -12.43
CA CYS A 211 -7.55 -11.57 -11.75
C CYS A 211 -6.13 -11.09 -11.36
N ALA A 212 -5.29 -11.98 -10.83
CA ALA A 212 -3.90 -11.64 -10.50
C ALA A 212 -3.10 -11.27 -11.77
N LEU A 213 -3.22 -12.06 -12.84
CA LEU A 213 -2.58 -11.76 -14.13
C LEU A 213 -3.07 -10.44 -14.72
N TRP A 214 -4.36 -10.11 -14.58
CA TRP A 214 -4.94 -8.84 -15.02
C TRP A 214 -4.32 -7.63 -14.28
N MET A 215 -4.10 -7.75 -12.97
CA MET A 215 -3.40 -6.70 -12.20
C MET A 215 -1.95 -6.53 -12.67
N VAL A 216 -1.22 -7.63 -12.90
CA VAL A 216 0.15 -7.58 -13.43
C VAL A 216 0.16 -6.95 -14.82
N LEU A 217 -0.73 -7.38 -15.71
CA LEU A 217 -0.84 -6.83 -17.06
C LEU A 217 -1.10 -5.33 -17.04
N SER A 218 -1.96 -4.84 -16.14
CA SER A 218 -2.22 -3.40 -16.00
C SER A 218 -0.95 -2.62 -15.68
N THR A 219 -0.08 -3.10 -14.77
CA THR A 219 1.18 -2.43 -14.45
C THR A 219 2.22 -2.53 -15.56
N VAL A 220 2.23 -3.62 -16.31
CA VAL A 220 3.11 -3.80 -17.50
C VAL A 220 2.69 -2.85 -18.61
N LEU A 221 1.39 -2.74 -18.92
CA LEU A 221 0.87 -1.83 -19.95
C LEU A 221 1.21 -0.36 -19.67
N GLU A 222 1.17 0.04 -18.39
CA GLU A 222 1.57 1.38 -17.95
C GLU A 222 3.09 1.53 -17.77
N SER A 223 3.85 0.43 -17.88
CA SER A 223 5.31 0.38 -17.74
C SER A 223 5.79 0.99 -16.40
N VAL A 224 5.09 0.73 -15.29
CA VAL A 224 5.43 1.24 -13.96
C VAL A 224 6.36 0.24 -13.26
N ARG A 225 7.67 0.51 -13.33
CA ARG A 225 8.74 -0.34 -12.77
C ARG A 225 8.56 -0.68 -11.30
N THR A 226 8.25 0.34 -10.49
CA THR A 226 8.06 0.19 -9.04
C THR A 226 6.92 -0.76 -8.72
N GLY A 227 5.78 -0.64 -9.39
CA GLY A 227 4.64 -1.54 -9.21
C GLY A 227 4.94 -2.98 -9.62
N MET A 228 5.64 -3.18 -10.76
CA MET A 228 6.06 -4.52 -11.20
C MET A 228 6.98 -5.19 -10.18
N GLY A 229 8.02 -4.48 -9.71
CA GLY A 229 8.93 -4.98 -8.68
C GLY A 229 8.24 -5.23 -7.34
N GLY A 230 7.36 -4.30 -6.93
CA GLY A 230 6.56 -4.45 -5.71
C GLY A 230 5.65 -5.68 -5.74
N MET A 231 4.92 -5.92 -6.84
CA MET A 231 4.09 -7.13 -6.99
C MET A 231 4.92 -8.41 -7.01
N MET A 232 6.09 -8.39 -7.62
CA MET A 232 7.01 -9.53 -7.61
C MET A 232 7.44 -9.88 -6.18
N LEU A 233 7.74 -8.89 -5.35
CA LEU A 233 8.05 -9.10 -3.94
C LEU A 233 6.84 -9.58 -3.14
N VAL A 234 5.64 -9.03 -3.37
CA VAL A 234 4.40 -9.55 -2.76
C VAL A 234 4.24 -11.02 -3.06
N PHE A 235 4.40 -11.42 -4.33
CA PHE A 235 4.32 -12.81 -4.75
C PHE A 235 5.39 -13.67 -4.07
N ALA A 236 6.64 -13.23 -4.08
CA ALA A 236 7.76 -13.95 -3.49
C ALA A 236 7.54 -14.22 -1.99
N PHE A 237 7.21 -13.19 -1.22
CA PHE A 237 6.93 -13.34 0.21
C PHE A 237 5.74 -14.26 0.46
N ALA A 238 4.65 -14.12 -0.31
CA ALA A 238 3.48 -14.97 -0.18
C ALA A 238 3.82 -16.45 -0.45
N MET A 239 4.58 -16.74 -1.49
CA MET A 239 5.02 -18.09 -1.84
C MET A 239 5.94 -18.69 -0.76
N VAL A 240 6.94 -17.94 -0.29
CA VAL A 240 7.86 -18.39 0.76
C VAL A 240 7.14 -18.67 2.07
N LEU A 241 6.27 -17.76 2.51
CA LEU A 241 5.51 -17.92 3.76
C LEU A 241 4.57 -19.13 3.70
N ARG A 242 4.01 -19.46 2.53
CA ARG A 242 3.08 -20.57 2.36
C ARG A 242 3.78 -21.91 2.11
N TYR A 243 4.74 -21.91 1.17
CA TYR A 243 5.30 -23.16 0.65
C TYR A 243 6.74 -23.42 1.12
N LYS A 244 7.36 -22.46 1.84
CA LYS A 244 8.73 -22.55 2.33
C LYS A 244 9.72 -22.84 1.17
N ALA A 245 10.63 -23.79 1.33
CA ALA A 245 11.58 -24.18 0.29
C ALA A 245 10.91 -24.70 -1.00
N LYS A 246 9.69 -25.23 -0.92
CA LYS A 246 8.92 -25.67 -2.10
C LYS A 246 8.47 -24.47 -2.99
N ALA A 247 8.64 -23.24 -2.55
CA ALA A 247 8.39 -22.06 -3.36
C ALA A 247 9.45 -21.83 -4.46
N ILE A 248 10.66 -22.36 -4.29
CA ILE A 248 11.82 -22.07 -5.17
C ILE A 248 11.50 -22.24 -6.66
N PRO A 249 10.94 -23.37 -7.15
CA PRO A 249 10.65 -23.51 -8.58
C PRO A 249 9.68 -22.46 -9.12
N GLY A 250 8.63 -22.13 -8.33
CA GLY A 250 7.67 -21.09 -8.69
C GLY A 250 8.28 -19.69 -8.72
N LEU A 251 9.22 -19.41 -7.83
CA LEU A 251 9.95 -18.14 -7.79
C LEU A 251 10.92 -18.01 -8.97
N LEU A 252 11.62 -19.08 -9.31
CA LEU A 252 12.50 -19.10 -10.49
C LEU A 252 11.69 -18.88 -11.78
N PHE A 253 10.55 -19.54 -11.92
CA PHE A 253 9.64 -19.32 -13.05
C PHE A 253 9.13 -17.89 -13.11
N ALA A 254 8.66 -17.33 -12.00
CA ALA A 254 8.18 -15.95 -11.94
C ALA A 254 9.31 -14.95 -12.22
N GLY A 255 10.53 -15.20 -11.74
CA GLY A 255 11.71 -14.40 -12.03
C GLY A 255 12.07 -14.43 -13.52
N ALA A 256 12.07 -15.61 -14.14
CA ALA A 256 12.30 -15.76 -15.58
C ALA A 256 11.25 -15.01 -16.41
N LEU A 257 9.97 -15.09 -16.00
CA LEU A 257 8.89 -14.35 -16.65
C LEU A 257 9.08 -12.83 -16.50
N PHE A 258 9.46 -12.37 -15.31
CA PHE A 258 9.74 -10.95 -15.06
C PHE A 258 10.89 -10.43 -15.93
N VAL A 259 11.99 -11.16 -16.01
CA VAL A 259 13.12 -10.85 -16.90
C VAL A 259 12.65 -10.84 -18.37
N SER A 260 11.83 -11.79 -18.77
CA SER A 260 11.27 -11.82 -20.13
C SER A 260 10.42 -10.57 -20.43
N VAL A 261 9.61 -10.10 -19.49
CA VAL A 261 8.83 -8.87 -19.65
C VAL A 261 9.76 -7.66 -19.84
N ILE A 262 10.83 -7.56 -19.03
CA ILE A 262 11.82 -6.47 -19.16
C ILE A 262 12.50 -6.48 -20.52
N LEU A 263 12.86 -7.65 -21.05
CA LEU A 263 13.58 -7.78 -22.31
C LEU A 263 12.70 -7.61 -23.55
N PHE A 264 11.51 -8.23 -23.54
CA PHE A 264 10.69 -8.38 -24.75
C PHE A 264 9.54 -7.36 -24.87
N VAL A 265 9.23 -6.60 -23.81
CA VAL A 265 8.25 -5.53 -23.91
C VAL A 265 8.98 -4.20 -24.16
N PRO A 266 8.95 -3.65 -25.39
CA PRO A 266 9.82 -2.53 -25.79
C PRO A 266 9.71 -1.32 -24.85
N LYS A 267 8.49 -0.95 -24.49
CA LYS A 267 8.20 0.19 -23.60
C LYS A 267 8.72 -0.02 -22.17
N VAL A 268 8.75 -1.27 -21.69
CA VAL A 268 9.33 -1.62 -20.39
C VAL A 268 10.84 -1.59 -20.47
N ASN A 269 11.41 -2.18 -21.52
CA ASN A 269 12.86 -2.19 -21.78
C ASN A 269 13.42 -0.77 -21.85
N GLU A 270 12.81 0.10 -22.64
CA GLU A 270 13.18 1.52 -22.75
C GLU A 270 13.15 2.24 -21.39
N LYS A 271 12.12 1.98 -20.57
CA LYS A 271 12.04 2.58 -19.23
C LYS A 271 13.08 2.04 -18.26
N PHE A 272 13.54 0.79 -18.40
CA PHE A 272 14.58 0.23 -17.54
C PHE A 272 15.98 0.71 -17.93
N PHE A 273 16.29 0.78 -19.22
CA PHE A 273 17.66 0.93 -19.72
C PHE A 273 17.89 2.23 -20.51
N GLY A 274 16.88 3.05 -20.75
CA GLY A 274 17.02 4.33 -21.44
C GLY A 274 17.68 4.19 -22.81
N GLU A 275 18.83 4.83 -23.01
CA GLU A 275 19.61 4.80 -24.27
C GLU A 275 20.20 3.42 -24.60
N ASP A 276 20.34 2.54 -23.61
CA ASP A 276 20.81 1.17 -23.78
C ASP A 276 19.68 0.16 -24.01
N ALA A 277 18.47 0.66 -24.22
CA ALA A 277 17.33 -0.17 -24.57
C ALA A 277 17.63 -1.02 -25.81
N GLY A 278 17.30 -2.32 -25.72
CA GLY A 278 17.54 -3.28 -26.80
C GLY A 278 18.97 -3.84 -26.91
N LYS A 279 19.95 -3.31 -26.16
CA LYS A 279 21.33 -3.81 -26.14
C LYS A 279 21.56 -4.81 -25.00
N VAL A 280 20.79 -4.72 -23.92
CA VAL A 280 20.93 -5.54 -22.72
C VAL A 280 20.50 -6.98 -22.98
N THR A 281 21.34 -7.94 -22.61
CA THR A 281 21.10 -9.37 -22.78
C THR A 281 20.51 -10.03 -21.53
N ALA A 282 19.86 -11.19 -21.71
CA ALA A 282 19.35 -11.98 -20.58
C ALA A 282 20.48 -12.39 -19.62
N THR A 283 21.66 -12.67 -20.12
CA THR A 283 22.83 -13.06 -19.33
C THR A 283 23.28 -11.95 -18.40
N GLU A 284 23.34 -10.70 -18.88
CA GLU A 284 23.72 -9.55 -18.08
C GLU A 284 22.70 -9.25 -16.97
N ILE A 285 21.40 -9.46 -17.24
CA ILE A 285 20.35 -9.33 -16.22
C ILE A 285 20.49 -10.40 -15.13
N VAL A 286 20.69 -11.67 -15.53
CA VAL A 286 20.81 -12.79 -14.58
C VAL A 286 22.08 -12.67 -13.74
N GLN A 287 23.16 -12.16 -14.30
CA GLN A 287 24.42 -11.88 -13.57
C GLN A 287 24.31 -10.65 -12.65
N GLY A 288 23.22 -9.91 -12.72
CA GLY A 288 22.98 -8.70 -11.92
C GLY A 288 23.68 -7.44 -12.45
N ASN A 289 24.49 -7.56 -13.50
CA ASN A 289 25.24 -6.44 -14.05
C ASN A 289 24.33 -5.38 -14.68
N ALA A 290 23.30 -5.80 -15.41
CA ALA A 290 22.36 -4.87 -16.05
C ALA A 290 21.32 -4.27 -15.07
N LEU A 291 21.04 -4.93 -13.96
CA LEU A 291 20.11 -4.46 -12.93
C LEU A 291 20.83 -3.75 -11.77
N SER A 292 22.11 -3.40 -11.91
CA SER A 292 22.76 -2.50 -10.97
C SER A 292 22.11 -1.12 -10.99
N LEU A 293 22.09 -0.42 -9.86
CA LEU A 293 21.50 0.93 -9.78
C LEU A 293 22.16 1.92 -10.75
N ASP A 294 23.44 1.67 -11.09
CA ASP A 294 24.21 2.50 -12.04
C ASP A 294 23.74 2.34 -13.48
N ASN A 295 23.16 1.18 -13.85
CA ASN A 295 22.71 0.88 -15.21
C ASN A 295 21.20 1.07 -15.41
N ILE A 296 20.45 1.26 -14.32
CA ILE A 296 19.02 1.53 -14.39
C ILE A 296 18.79 3.03 -14.56
N GLU A 297 18.05 3.42 -15.60
CA GLU A 297 17.66 4.80 -15.83
C GLU A 297 16.86 5.36 -14.64
N MET A 298 17.48 6.21 -13.85
CA MET A 298 16.90 6.79 -12.63
C MET A 298 16.10 8.07 -12.87
N SER A 299 15.96 8.49 -14.13
CA SER A 299 15.19 9.69 -14.50
C SER A 299 15.61 10.95 -13.73
N GLY A 300 16.93 11.15 -13.54
CA GLY A 300 17.49 12.30 -12.83
C GLY A 300 17.32 12.30 -11.30
N ARG A 301 16.80 11.20 -10.71
CA ARG A 301 16.58 11.11 -9.27
C ARG A 301 17.87 11.13 -8.45
N GLU A 302 18.98 10.63 -8.99
CA GLU A 302 20.28 10.63 -8.33
C GLU A 302 20.76 12.04 -7.98
N TYR A 303 20.69 12.94 -8.96
CA TYR A 303 21.01 14.35 -8.74
C TYR A 303 20.12 14.97 -7.67
N LEU A 304 18.81 14.70 -7.73
CA LEU A 304 17.85 15.17 -6.75
C LEU A 304 18.17 14.65 -5.34
N TRP A 305 18.43 13.33 -5.20
CA TRP A 305 18.76 12.71 -3.92
C TRP A 305 20.06 13.26 -3.33
N LYS A 306 21.06 13.48 -4.18
CA LYS A 306 22.32 14.12 -3.76
C LYS A 306 22.05 15.52 -3.18
N LYS A 307 21.27 16.34 -3.90
CA LYS A 307 20.92 17.71 -3.44
C LYS A 307 20.09 17.71 -2.15
N VAL A 308 19.15 16.79 -2.01
CA VAL A 308 18.38 16.64 -0.77
C VAL A 308 19.28 16.25 0.39
N LYS A 309 20.22 15.30 0.21
CA LYS A 309 21.21 14.93 1.23
C LYS A 309 22.10 16.10 1.63
N GLU A 310 22.64 16.82 0.64
CA GLU A 310 23.51 17.98 0.89
C GLU A 310 22.83 19.07 1.72
N ASN A 311 21.52 19.27 1.54
CA ASN A 311 20.79 20.37 2.17
C ASN A 311 20.01 19.99 3.44
N CYS A 312 19.62 18.72 3.59
CA CYS A 312 18.73 18.32 4.66
C CYS A 312 19.35 17.27 5.59
N TYR A 313 20.28 16.43 5.11
CA TYR A 313 20.87 15.36 5.93
C TYR A 313 22.19 15.76 6.58
N TYR A 314 23.17 16.22 5.78
CA TYR A 314 24.49 16.53 6.32
C TYR A 314 24.44 17.68 7.33
N GLY A 315 25.02 17.45 8.51
CA GLY A 315 24.95 18.34 9.66
C GLY A 315 23.73 18.10 10.59
N ASN A 316 22.83 17.17 10.20
CA ASN A 316 21.65 16.81 10.99
C ASN A 316 21.47 15.27 11.07
N GLU A 317 22.55 14.51 10.95
CA GLU A 317 22.52 13.07 10.71
C GLU A 317 21.79 12.28 11.80
N LEU A 318 21.92 12.72 13.07
CA LEU A 318 21.40 11.96 14.20
C LEU A 318 19.89 12.13 14.38
N ILE A 319 19.39 13.36 14.42
CA ILE A 319 18.00 13.70 14.78
C ILE A 319 17.19 14.24 13.59
N GLY A 320 17.84 14.47 12.44
CA GLY A 320 17.23 15.06 11.27
C GLY A 320 17.06 16.58 11.36
N LYS A 321 16.64 17.16 10.25
CA LYS A 321 16.43 18.62 10.12
C LYS A 321 15.07 19.08 10.62
N GLY A 322 14.15 18.14 10.85
CA GLY A 322 12.76 18.41 11.23
C GLY A 322 11.76 17.85 10.21
N LEU A 323 10.62 17.41 10.68
CA LEU A 323 9.61 16.76 9.85
C LEU A 323 9.09 17.70 8.75
N GLY A 324 9.12 17.24 7.48
CA GLY A 324 8.66 17.98 6.31
C GLY A 324 9.71 18.81 5.59
N GLU A 325 10.93 18.95 6.14
CA GLU A 325 12.01 19.76 5.56
C GLU A 325 12.48 19.25 4.20
N ALA A 326 12.56 17.92 4.00
CA ALA A 326 12.96 17.34 2.72
C ALA A 326 11.94 17.63 1.60
N GLU A 327 10.64 17.52 1.89
CA GLU A 327 9.60 17.88 0.92
C GLU A 327 9.55 19.38 0.65
N TYR A 328 9.69 20.20 1.70
CA TYR A 328 9.73 21.66 1.56
C TYR A 328 10.91 22.09 0.68
N PHE A 329 12.11 21.52 0.90
CA PHE A 329 13.28 21.78 0.08
C PHE A 329 13.05 21.41 -1.39
N ALA A 330 12.54 20.20 -1.66
CA ALA A 330 12.27 19.75 -3.02
C ALA A 330 11.26 20.65 -3.75
N LYS A 331 10.22 21.12 -3.07
CA LYS A 331 9.17 21.97 -3.66
C LYS A 331 9.62 23.41 -3.91
N ASN A 332 10.41 23.99 -3.00
CA ASN A 332 10.58 25.44 -2.96
C ASN A 332 11.99 25.91 -3.33
N LYS A 333 13.02 25.06 -3.13
CA LYS A 333 14.42 25.43 -3.33
C LYS A 333 15.10 24.74 -4.52
N MET A 334 14.54 23.64 -4.99
CA MET A 334 14.96 23.04 -6.25
C MET A 334 14.15 23.65 -7.40
N TYR A 335 14.75 23.71 -8.58
CA TYR A 335 14.27 24.36 -9.80
C TYR A 335 12.74 24.51 -9.88
N LYS A 336 12.29 25.75 -10.02
CA LYS A 336 10.88 26.09 -10.21
C LYS A 336 10.32 25.37 -11.43
N GLY A 337 9.62 24.25 -11.23
CA GLY A 337 8.73 23.65 -12.21
C GLY A 337 8.95 22.19 -12.60
N GLU A 338 10.12 21.58 -12.41
CA GLU A 338 10.37 20.25 -13.00
C GLU A 338 10.34 19.07 -12.02
N ILE A 339 10.78 19.24 -10.79
CA ILE A 339 10.80 18.14 -9.80
C ILE A 339 10.23 18.63 -8.48
N SER A 340 8.97 18.28 -8.21
CA SER A 340 8.27 18.73 -6.99
C SER A 340 8.36 17.71 -5.83
N LYS A 341 9.06 16.57 -5.98
CA LYS A 341 9.04 15.46 -5.02
C LYS A 341 10.31 14.62 -5.03
N VAL A 342 10.69 14.10 -3.85
CA VAL A 342 11.94 13.39 -3.64
C VAL A 342 11.96 11.99 -4.27
N HIS A 343 10.82 11.33 -4.41
CA HIS A 343 10.66 9.95 -4.90
C HIS A 343 11.52 8.90 -4.15
N ASN A 344 11.63 9.06 -2.83
CA ASN A 344 12.26 8.11 -1.94
C ASN A 344 11.84 8.45 -0.49
N ASP A 345 10.87 7.69 0.04
CA ASP A 345 10.35 7.94 1.39
C ASP A 345 11.40 7.66 2.49
N TYR A 346 12.35 6.73 2.26
CA TYR A 346 13.42 6.48 3.21
C TYR A 346 14.41 7.64 3.29
N LEU A 347 14.69 8.30 2.16
CA LEU A 347 15.51 9.50 2.14
C LEU A 347 14.80 10.67 2.82
N ILE A 348 13.49 10.84 2.57
CA ILE A 348 12.68 11.83 3.29
C ILE A 348 12.75 11.59 4.78
N LEU A 349 12.49 10.34 5.20
CA LEU A 349 12.52 9.97 6.61
C LEU A 349 13.91 10.22 7.24
N LEU A 350 14.98 9.84 6.53
CA LEU A 350 16.37 10.05 6.98
C LEU A 350 16.69 11.55 7.16
N CYS A 351 16.29 12.37 6.20
CA CYS A 351 16.52 13.83 6.24
C CYS A 351 15.70 14.51 7.32
N ASP A 352 14.44 14.12 7.47
CA ASP A 352 13.50 14.75 8.38
C ASP A 352 13.72 14.34 9.84
N THR A 353 14.11 13.07 10.10
CA THR A 353 14.11 12.47 11.45
C THR A 353 15.46 11.88 11.88
N GLY A 354 16.46 11.95 11.01
CA GLY A 354 17.80 11.42 11.22
C GLY A 354 17.85 9.89 11.31
N ILE A 355 19.01 9.38 11.65
CA ILE A 355 19.25 7.93 11.82
C ILE A 355 18.34 7.36 12.93
N VAL A 356 18.06 8.12 13.99
CA VAL A 356 17.20 7.66 15.08
C VAL A 356 15.79 7.30 14.58
N GLY A 357 15.17 8.18 13.79
CA GLY A 357 13.85 7.90 13.23
C GLY A 357 13.84 6.70 12.27
N VAL A 358 14.88 6.56 11.43
CA VAL A 358 15.04 5.40 10.54
C VAL A 358 15.19 4.10 11.33
N ILE A 359 16.01 4.08 12.39
CA ILE A 359 16.17 2.90 13.25
C ILE A 359 14.83 2.51 13.87
N MET A 360 14.06 3.46 14.41
CA MET A 360 12.75 3.17 15.00
C MET A 360 11.78 2.59 13.97
N PHE A 361 11.77 3.14 12.75
CA PHE A 361 10.95 2.64 11.65
C PHE A 361 11.35 1.22 11.22
N VAL A 362 12.65 0.94 11.11
CA VAL A 362 13.18 -0.39 10.80
C VAL A 362 12.86 -1.39 11.92
N LEU A 363 12.97 -1.00 13.18
CA LEU A 363 12.61 -1.84 14.32
C LEU A 363 11.11 -2.22 14.29
N PHE A 364 10.25 -1.30 13.87
CA PHE A 364 8.85 -1.62 13.64
C PHE A 364 8.69 -2.73 12.58
N TYR A 365 9.32 -2.62 11.41
CA TYR A 365 9.26 -3.66 10.37
C TYR A 365 9.82 -5.00 10.84
N ILE A 366 10.96 -4.99 11.55
CA ILE A 366 11.56 -6.20 12.15
C ILE A 366 10.58 -6.85 13.12
N SER A 367 9.92 -6.08 13.97
CA SER A 367 8.92 -6.60 14.92
C SER A 367 7.73 -7.26 14.22
N VAL A 368 7.26 -6.68 13.11
CA VAL A 368 6.20 -7.28 12.28
C VAL A 368 6.67 -8.58 11.64
N ILE A 369 7.85 -8.57 11.00
CA ILE A 369 8.43 -9.77 10.37
C ILE A 369 8.52 -10.88 11.40
N PHE A 370 9.11 -10.63 12.56
CA PHE A 370 9.27 -11.62 13.61
C PHE A 370 7.92 -12.16 14.11
N LYS A 371 6.96 -11.29 14.40
CA LYS A 371 5.63 -11.67 14.88
C LYS A 371 4.87 -12.51 13.85
N VAL A 372 4.85 -12.07 12.59
CA VAL A 372 4.12 -12.78 11.53
C VAL A 372 4.76 -14.13 11.22
N THR A 373 6.09 -14.16 10.99
CA THR A 373 6.78 -15.40 10.65
C THR A 373 6.70 -16.43 11.76
N SER A 374 6.80 -16.02 13.03
CA SER A 374 6.66 -16.92 14.17
C SER A 374 5.29 -17.63 14.24
N HIS A 375 4.22 -16.98 13.77
CA HIS A 375 2.89 -17.57 13.76
C HIS A 375 2.55 -18.30 12.46
N VAL A 376 3.03 -17.80 11.32
CA VAL A 376 2.73 -18.38 10.01
C VAL A 376 3.62 -19.59 9.71
N MET A 377 4.92 -19.51 10.01
CA MET A 377 5.90 -20.54 9.64
C MET A 377 6.22 -21.54 10.75
N LEU A 378 6.33 -21.09 11.99
CA LEU A 378 6.86 -21.89 13.09
C LEU A 378 5.79 -22.51 13.98
N ARG A 379 4.60 -21.91 14.06
CA ARG A 379 3.52 -22.35 14.94
C ARG A 379 2.40 -23.06 14.17
N ARG A 380 1.69 -23.96 14.88
CA ARG A 380 0.44 -24.54 14.40
C ARG A 380 -0.69 -23.54 14.60
N SER A 381 -0.81 -22.59 13.68
CA SER A 381 -1.86 -21.56 13.70
C SER A 381 -3.02 -21.94 12.78
N THR A 382 -4.20 -21.38 13.09
CA THR A 382 -5.41 -21.55 12.26
C THR A 382 -5.20 -21.01 10.85
N PRO A 383 -5.96 -21.50 9.84
CA PRO A 383 -5.91 -20.97 8.48
C PRO A 383 -6.11 -19.46 8.42
N MET A 384 -7.03 -18.92 9.23
CA MET A 384 -7.30 -17.49 9.30
C MET A 384 -6.05 -16.68 9.71
N VAL A 385 -5.32 -17.11 10.76
CA VAL A 385 -4.07 -16.47 11.19
C VAL A 385 -3.02 -16.55 10.10
N LYS A 386 -2.87 -17.71 9.46
CA LYS A 386 -1.89 -17.87 8.37
C LYS A 386 -2.18 -16.96 7.18
N PHE A 387 -3.42 -16.93 6.70
CA PHE A 387 -3.77 -16.12 5.53
C PHE A 387 -3.70 -14.62 5.81
N THR A 388 -4.19 -14.15 6.97
CA THR A 388 -4.08 -12.75 7.34
C THR A 388 -2.63 -12.32 7.57
N GLY A 389 -1.79 -13.19 8.14
CA GLY A 389 -0.37 -12.95 8.33
C GLY A 389 0.40 -12.88 6.98
N ILE A 390 0.13 -13.82 6.06
CA ILE A 390 0.70 -13.80 4.71
C ILE A 390 0.29 -12.50 4.01
N MET A 391 -0.98 -12.12 4.09
CA MET A 391 -1.51 -10.90 3.49
C MET A 391 -0.78 -9.67 4.00
N ALA A 392 -0.65 -9.53 5.32
CA ALA A 392 0.00 -8.38 5.95
C ALA A 392 1.48 -8.28 5.54
N LEU A 393 2.26 -9.34 5.74
CA LEU A 393 3.71 -9.29 5.53
C LEU A 393 4.08 -9.17 4.05
N SER A 394 3.37 -9.88 3.16
CA SER A 394 3.63 -9.79 1.71
C SER A 394 3.32 -8.39 1.18
N SER A 395 2.17 -7.82 1.57
CA SER A 395 1.79 -6.47 1.18
C SER A 395 2.76 -5.41 1.72
N MET A 396 3.18 -5.53 2.99
CA MET A 396 4.18 -4.65 3.59
C MET A 396 5.52 -4.71 2.87
N ALA A 397 5.98 -5.92 2.48
CA ALA A 397 7.23 -6.07 1.74
C ALA A 397 7.17 -5.40 0.37
N GLY A 398 6.07 -5.56 -0.38
CA GLY A 398 5.90 -4.90 -1.67
C GLY A 398 5.87 -3.37 -1.56
N ILE A 399 5.13 -2.84 -0.58
CA ILE A 399 5.06 -1.39 -0.36
C ILE A 399 6.37 -0.83 0.18
N ALA A 400 7.10 -1.55 1.03
CA ALA A 400 8.43 -1.14 1.48
C ALA A 400 9.42 -1.00 0.30
N PHE A 401 9.33 -1.87 -0.71
CA PHE A 401 10.08 -1.71 -1.95
C PHE A 401 9.66 -0.45 -2.72
N CYS A 402 8.34 -0.22 -2.88
CA CYS A 402 7.84 0.96 -3.58
C CYS A 402 8.27 2.27 -2.89
N MET A 403 8.36 2.31 -1.55
CA MET A 403 8.84 3.46 -0.77
C MET A 403 10.27 3.90 -1.13
N TYR A 404 11.11 3.00 -1.66
CA TYR A 404 12.47 3.35 -2.07
C TYR A 404 12.48 4.12 -3.40
N PHE A 405 11.54 3.83 -4.29
CA PHE A 405 11.51 4.38 -5.65
C PHE A 405 10.38 5.37 -5.90
N ASP A 406 9.48 5.57 -4.94
CA ASP A 406 8.34 6.48 -5.07
C ASP A 406 8.00 7.17 -3.74
N ASN A 407 7.02 8.06 -3.77
CA ASN A 407 6.54 8.82 -2.62
C ASN A 407 5.25 8.19 -2.08
N ILE A 408 5.36 7.00 -1.48
CA ILE A 408 4.20 6.28 -0.94
C ILE A 408 3.54 7.06 0.19
N VAL A 409 4.34 7.60 1.11
CA VAL A 409 3.82 8.41 2.23
C VAL A 409 3.29 9.75 1.75
N SER A 410 4.03 10.44 0.88
CA SER A 410 3.66 11.79 0.51
C SER A 410 2.56 11.87 -0.56
N ASN A 411 2.57 10.96 -1.55
CA ASN A 411 1.65 10.97 -2.69
C ASN A 411 0.62 9.87 -2.69
N SER A 412 1.01 8.67 -2.29
CA SER A 412 0.24 7.43 -2.40
C SER A 412 -0.09 6.86 -1.02
N MET A 413 -0.38 7.72 -0.04
CA MET A 413 -0.65 7.34 1.35
C MET A 413 -1.70 6.24 1.47
N GLN A 414 -2.69 6.22 0.58
CA GLN A 414 -3.71 5.17 0.50
C GLN A 414 -3.11 3.78 0.35
N SER A 415 -2.02 3.65 -0.41
CA SER A 415 -1.35 2.36 -0.63
C SER A 415 -0.59 1.88 0.60
N MET A 416 0.04 2.81 1.35
CA MET A 416 0.69 2.50 2.63
C MET A 416 -0.33 2.05 3.69
N VAL A 417 -1.53 2.63 3.71
CA VAL A 417 -2.58 2.31 4.70
C VAL A 417 -3.04 0.85 4.60
N MET A 418 -3.10 0.27 3.39
CA MET A 418 -3.61 -1.10 3.18
C MET A 418 -2.84 -2.17 3.96
N PRO A 419 -1.50 -2.22 3.94
CA PRO A 419 -0.74 -3.20 4.72
C PRO A 419 -1.03 -3.14 6.22
N TYR A 420 -1.30 -1.95 6.76
CA TYR A 420 -1.64 -1.78 8.18
C TYR A 420 -3.04 -2.28 8.52
N ILE A 421 -4.01 -2.10 7.62
CA ILE A 421 -5.33 -2.75 7.72
C ILE A 421 -5.16 -4.26 7.81
N TYR A 422 -4.32 -4.84 6.95
CA TYR A 422 -4.07 -6.29 6.92
C TYR A 422 -3.34 -6.77 8.18
N LEU A 423 -2.42 -5.96 8.69
CA LEU A 423 -1.78 -6.23 9.98
C LEU A 423 -2.80 -6.21 11.13
N GLY A 424 -3.78 -5.29 11.09
CA GLY A 424 -4.92 -5.27 12.01
C GLY A 424 -5.74 -6.56 11.93
N PHE A 425 -6.01 -7.07 10.73
CA PHE A 425 -6.67 -8.36 10.52
C PHE A 425 -5.90 -9.51 11.15
N PHE A 426 -4.58 -9.54 10.96
CA PHE A 426 -3.71 -10.56 11.55
C PHE A 426 -3.75 -10.54 13.08
N LEU A 427 -3.62 -9.37 13.70
CA LEU A 427 -3.69 -9.24 15.17
C LEU A 427 -5.05 -9.71 15.72
N LYS A 428 -6.15 -9.40 15.02
CA LYS A 428 -7.48 -9.87 15.39
C LYS A 428 -7.64 -11.37 15.24
N ALA A 429 -7.10 -11.95 14.18
CA ALA A 429 -7.12 -13.38 13.96
C ALA A 429 -6.37 -14.13 15.08
N LEU A 430 -5.25 -13.59 15.58
CA LEU A 430 -4.54 -14.13 16.75
C LEU A 430 -5.41 -14.11 18.00
N ASP A 431 -6.15 -13.04 18.25
CA ASP A 431 -7.03 -12.96 19.43
C ASP A 431 -8.21 -13.95 19.32
N ILE A 432 -8.78 -14.11 18.12
CA ILE A 432 -9.84 -15.11 17.88
C ILE A 432 -9.32 -16.52 18.17
N GLU A 433 -8.13 -16.86 17.67
CA GLU A 433 -7.48 -18.14 17.92
C GLU A 433 -7.24 -18.38 19.42
N LYS A 434 -6.66 -17.39 20.12
CA LYS A 434 -6.40 -17.46 21.56
C LYS A 434 -7.67 -17.68 22.38
N ASN A 435 -8.78 -17.04 22.01
CA ASN A 435 -10.05 -17.18 22.72
C ASN A 435 -10.69 -18.55 22.45
N ARG A 436 -10.59 -19.11 21.25
CA ARG A 436 -11.04 -20.49 20.96
C ARG A 436 -10.32 -21.51 21.84
N HIS A 437 -9.01 -21.39 22.03
CA HIS A 437 -8.26 -22.29 22.91
C HIS A 437 -8.68 -22.18 24.36
N LYS A 438 -8.99 -21.00 24.87
CA LYS A 438 -9.49 -20.83 26.25
C LYS A 438 -10.85 -21.51 26.47
N THR A 439 -11.77 -21.43 25.52
CA THR A 439 -13.10 -22.01 25.57
C THR A 439 -13.09 -23.58 25.53
N ILE A 440 -12.05 -24.17 24.92
CA ILE A 440 -11.89 -25.61 24.85
C ILE A 440 -11.31 -26.19 26.17
N ILE A 441 -10.57 -25.38 26.92
CA ILE A 441 -9.90 -25.78 28.16
C ILE A 441 -10.77 -25.52 29.40
N ALA A 442 -11.74 -24.61 29.32
CA ALA A 442 -12.74 -24.32 30.35
C ALA A 442 -13.96 -25.24 30.22
#